data_0525da529b23d2bc16a115d33168546b
#
_entry.id   0525da529b23d2bc16a115d33168546b
#
_cell.length_a   1.000
_cell.length_b   1.000
_cell.length_c   1.000
_cell.angle_alpha   90.00
_cell.angle_beta   90.00
_cell.angle_gamma   90.00
#
_symmetry.space_group_name_H-M   'P 1'
#
loop_
_entity.id
_entity.type
_entity.pdbx_description
1 polymer ?
#
loop_
_entity_poly.entity_id
_entity_poly.type
_entity_poly.pdbx_seq_one_letter_code
_entity_poly.pdbx_strand_id
1 'polypeptide(L)'
;VQENSSSKNNIFVEILDEYRSSLSNISNKKSFQEQLKSRLYEIVDNGFFVADILLKLGIIGTVIGFIIMLSSLSTIDEMNLSKMNNLLLSMSSGMKVALYTTLSGLICSILLTIQNNYFENKINNFISKILSSDYNEKKD
;
A
#
# COMPACT_ATOMS: atom_id res chain seq x y z
N VAL A 1 14.23 -5.78 -12.59
CA VAL A 1 13.40 -4.56 -12.60
C VAL A 1 12.61 -4.39 -13.90
N GLN A 2 13.02 -5.00 -15.02
CA GLN A 2 12.34 -4.90 -16.33
C GLN A 2 11.17 -5.89 -16.52
N GLU A 3 11.10 -6.96 -15.76
CA GLU A 3 10.09 -8.02 -15.94
C GLU A 3 8.69 -7.62 -15.44
N ASN A 4 8.63 -6.74 -14.43
CA ASN A 4 7.37 -6.32 -13.81
C ASN A 4 6.62 -5.24 -14.63
N SER A 5 7.30 -4.52 -15.50
CA SER A 5 6.69 -3.54 -16.41
C SER A 5 6.03 -4.21 -17.62
N SER A 6 6.60 -5.34 -18.10
CA SER A 6 6.05 -6.13 -19.20
C SER A 6 4.76 -6.85 -18.81
N SER A 7 4.68 -7.36 -17.58
CA SER A 7 3.47 -8.04 -17.08
C SER A 7 2.28 -7.07 -16.90
N LYS A 8 2.51 -5.86 -16.43
CA LYS A 8 1.47 -4.82 -16.32
C LYS A 8 0.96 -4.35 -17.69
N ASN A 9 1.85 -4.21 -18.67
CA ASN A 9 1.46 -3.86 -20.04
C ASN A 9 0.64 -4.98 -20.70
N ASN A 10 0.96 -6.24 -20.44
CA ASN A 10 0.20 -7.37 -20.99
C ASN A 10 -1.22 -7.43 -20.44
N ILE A 11 -1.43 -7.18 -19.15
CA ILE A 11 -2.77 -7.12 -18.54
C ILE A 11 -3.60 -5.97 -19.13
N PHE A 12 -2.97 -4.82 -19.36
CA PHE A 12 -3.66 -3.66 -19.97
C PHE A 12 -4.03 -3.91 -21.42
N VAL A 13 -3.17 -4.56 -22.19
CA VAL A 13 -3.42 -4.93 -23.59
C VAL A 13 -4.51 -6.00 -23.69
N GLU A 14 -4.48 -7.00 -22.81
CA GLU A 14 -5.50 -8.05 -22.74
C GLU A 14 -6.89 -7.48 -22.40
N ILE A 15 -6.97 -6.53 -21.47
CA ILE A 15 -8.21 -5.81 -21.14
C ILE A 15 -8.70 -4.97 -22.33
N LEU A 16 -7.81 -4.34 -23.08
CA LEU A 16 -8.18 -3.55 -24.25
C LEU A 16 -8.66 -4.41 -25.44
N ASP A 17 -8.07 -5.58 -25.64
CA ASP A 17 -8.50 -6.52 -26.69
C ASP A 17 -9.84 -7.19 -26.35
N GLU A 18 -10.06 -7.52 -25.08
CA GLU A 18 -11.35 -8.01 -24.59
C GLU A 18 -12.45 -6.94 -24.71
N TYR A 19 -12.12 -5.68 -24.45
CA TYR A 19 -13.00 -4.52 -24.69
C TYR A 19 -13.38 -4.37 -26.18
N ARG A 20 -12.41 -4.52 -27.07
CA ARG A 20 -12.59 -4.40 -28.52
C ARG A 20 -13.47 -5.52 -29.09
N SER A 21 -13.36 -6.73 -28.57
CA SER A 21 -14.19 -7.87 -28.95
C SER A 21 -15.62 -7.79 -28.40
N SER A 22 -15.81 -7.14 -27.24
CA SER A 22 -17.12 -6.96 -26.60
C SER A 22 -17.95 -5.81 -27.19
N LEU A 23 -17.34 -4.92 -27.97
CA LEU A 23 -18.02 -3.80 -28.63
C LEU A 23 -19.07 -4.23 -29.68
N SER A 24 -19.08 -5.50 -30.12
CA SER A 24 -20.00 -6.02 -31.11
C SER A 24 -21.40 -6.41 -30.55
N ASN A 25 -21.57 -6.37 -29.21
CA ASN A 25 -22.80 -6.81 -28.58
C ASN A 25 -23.23 -5.89 -27.43
N ILE A 26 -24.22 -5.03 -27.63
CA ILE A 26 -24.68 -3.98 -26.72
C ILE A 26 -25.08 -4.52 -25.33
N SER A 27 -25.54 -5.76 -25.25
CA SER A 27 -25.90 -6.43 -24.00
C SER A 27 -24.69 -6.77 -23.12
N ASN A 28 -23.55 -7.10 -23.74
CA ASN A 28 -22.32 -7.47 -23.04
C ASN A 28 -21.52 -6.24 -22.55
N LYS A 29 -21.74 -5.07 -23.14
CA LYS A 29 -21.00 -3.84 -22.82
C LYS A 29 -21.25 -3.38 -21.38
N LYS A 30 -22.49 -3.47 -20.91
CA LYS A 30 -22.85 -3.08 -19.54
C LYS A 30 -22.25 -4.01 -18.49
N SER A 31 -22.31 -5.31 -18.74
CA SER A 31 -21.71 -6.34 -17.87
C SER A 31 -20.18 -6.22 -17.81
N PHE A 32 -19.56 -5.90 -18.95
CA PHE A 32 -18.10 -5.68 -19.02
C PHE A 32 -17.68 -4.44 -18.22
N GLN A 33 -18.42 -3.34 -18.33
CA GLN A 33 -18.15 -2.12 -17.56
C GLN A 33 -18.25 -2.35 -16.05
N GLU A 34 -19.23 -3.12 -15.60
CA GLU A 34 -19.39 -3.48 -14.19
C GLU A 34 -18.25 -4.39 -13.69
N GLN A 35 -17.83 -5.35 -14.49
CA GLN A 35 -16.68 -6.22 -14.18
C GLN A 35 -15.36 -5.43 -14.12
N LEU A 36 -15.14 -4.52 -15.06
CA LEU A 36 -13.96 -3.69 -15.13
C LEU A 36 -13.88 -2.76 -13.89
N LYS A 37 -15.01 -2.17 -13.55
CA LYS A 37 -15.16 -1.35 -12.35
C LYS A 37 -14.84 -2.15 -11.08
N SER A 38 -15.41 -3.34 -10.95
CA SER A 38 -15.16 -4.22 -9.80
C SER A 38 -13.69 -4.59 -9.66
N ARG A 39 -13.03 -5.02 -10.73
CA ARG A 39 -11.59 -5.37 -10.73
C ARG A 39 -10.70 -4.19 -10.39
N LEU A 40 -11.00 -3.00 -10.91
CA LEU A 40 -10.22 -1.80 -10.63
C LEU A 40 -10.35 -1.36 -9.17
N TYR A 41 -11.54 -1.45 -8.59
CA TYR A 41 -11.74 -1.15 -7.17
C TYR A 41 -11.07 -2.17 -6.26
N GLU A 42 -11.04 -3.45 -6.63
CA GLU A 42 -10.33 -4.49 -5.90
C GLU A 42 -8.82 -4.20 -5.78
N ILE A 43 -8.20 -3.68 -6.84
CA ILE A 43 -6.78 -3.29 -6.84
C ILE A 43 -6.54 -2.12 -5.88
N VAL A 44 -7.42 -1.13 -5.86
CA VAL A 44 -7.33 0.04 -4.97
C VAL A 44 -7.51 -0.39 -3.51
N ASP A 45 -8.47 -1.25 -3.23
CA ASP A 45 -8.77 -1.74 -1.89
C ASP A 45 -7.60 -2.54 -1.31
N ASN A 46 -6.97 -3.39 -2.12
CA ASN A 46 -5.74 -4.09 -1.75
C ASN A 46 -4.58 -3.14 -1.41
N GLY A 47 -4.49 -2.00 -2.09
CA GLY A 47 -3.48 -0.99 -1.79
C GLY A 47 -3.68 -0.32 -0.43
N PHE A 48 -4.91 -0.02 -0.03
CA PHE A 48 -5.23 0.50 1.30
C PHE A 48 -4.94 -0.54 2.39
N PHE A 49 -5.24 -1.81 2.12
CA PHE A 49 -4.92 -2.92 3.03
C PHE A 49 -3.41 -3.04 3.28
N VAL A 50 -2.58 -2.92 2.25
CA VAL A 50 -1.11 -2.92 2.39
C VAL A 50 -0.62 -1.71 3.19
N ALA A 51 -1.18 -0.53 2.99
CA ALA A 51 -0.85 0.67 3.77
C ALA A 51 -1.14 0.48 5.27
N ASP A 52 -2.27 -0.14 5.60
CA ASP A 52 -2.67 -0.46 6.97
C ASP A 52 -1.74 -1.50 7.62
N ILE A 53 -1.33 -2.52 6.86
CA ILE A 53 -0.32 -3.50 7.34
C ILE A 53 1.01 -2.83 7.64
N LEU A 54 1.49 -1.92 6.80
CA LEU A 54 2.75 -1.21 7.01
C LEU A 54 2.73 -0.38 8.29
N LEU A 55 1.60 0.27 8.58
CA LEU A 55 1.42 0.99 9.84
C LEU A 55 1.49 0.06 11.05
N LYS A 56 0.81 -1.08 10.99
CA LYS A 56 0.81 -2.10 12.06
C LYS A 56 2.20 -2.69 12.27
N LEU A 57 2.95 -2.92 11.19
CA LEU A 57 4.35 -3.38 11.27
C LEU A 57 5.24 -2.34 11.99
N GLY A 58 5.04 -1.05 11.71
CA GLY A 58 5.74 0.02 12.43
C GLY A 58 5.49 -0.03 13.94
N ILE A 59 4.23 -0.28 14.35
CA ILE A 59 3.86 -0.43 15.78
C ILE A 59 4.50 -1.67 16.40
N ILE A 60 4.52 -2.81 15.70
CA ILE A 60 5.19 -4.03 16.16
C ILE A 60 6.68 -3.77 16.39
N GLY A 61 7.31 -2.99 15.51
CA GLY A 61 8.71 -2.61 15.66
C GLY A 61 9.01 -1.82 16.94
N THR A 62 8.07 -1.00 17.44
CA THR A 62 8.24 -0.32 18.74
C THR A 62 8.21 -1.31 19.90
N VAL A 63 7.35 -2.30 19.85
CA VAL A 63 7.28 -3.34 20.88
C VAL A 63 8.60 -4.12 20.93
N ILE A 64 9.14 -4.49 19.78
CA ILE A 64 10.44 -5.17 19.67
C ILE A 64 11.56 -4.28 20.24
N GLY A 65 11.61 -3.01 19.85
CA GLY A 65 12.60 -2.05 20.35
C GLY A 65 12.52 -1.88 21.87
N PHE A 66 11.31 -1.90 22.44
CA PHE A 66 11.10 -1.84 23.88
C PHE A 66 11.55 -3.11 24.59
N ILE A 67 11.34 -4.28 24.02
CA ILE A 67 11.83 -5.57 24.54
C ILE A 67 13.36 -5.57 24.59
N ILE A 68 14.02 -5.09 23.53
CA ILE A 68 15.48 -4.97 23.50
C ILE A 68 15.98 -4.04 24.61
N MET A 69 15.31 -2.91 24.82
CA MET A 69 15.62 -1.98 25.88
C MET A 69 15.48 -2.63 27.28
N LEU A 70 14.39 -3.34 27.54
CA LEU A 70 14.15 -4.01 28.82
C LEU A 70 15.13 -5.18 29.07
N SER A 71 15.53 -5.90 28.03
CA SER A 71 16.52 -6.97 28.14
C SER A 71 17.86 -6.49 28.69
N SER A 72 18.22 -5.24 28.42
CA SER A 72 19.46 -4.65 28.96
C SER A 72 19.40 -4.40 30.46
N LEU A 73 18.21 -4.31 31.05
CA LEU A 73 18.01 -4.12 32.49
C LEU A 73 18.18 -5.41 33.30
N SER A 74 17.91 -6.57 32.70
CA SER A 74 17.92 -7.85 33.40
C SER A 74 19.31 -8.37 33.76
N THR A 75 20.38 -7.73 33.32
CA THR A 75 21.79 -8.14 33.56
C THR A 75 22.46 -7.39 34.70
N ILE A 76 21.68 -6.75 35.59
CA ILE A 76 22.23 -5.90 36.65
C ILE A 76 22.35 -6.70 37.96
N ASP A 77 23.49 -7.34 38.18
CA ASP A 77 23.78 -7.98 39.48
C ASP A 77 24.60 -7.11 40.43
N GLU A 78 25.34 -6.11 39.95
CA GLU A 78 26.13 -5.17 40.80
C GLU A 78 26.21 -3.78 40.16
N MET A 79 25.84 -2.73 40.91
CA MET A 79 25.90 -1.31 40.50
C MET A 79 27.33 -0.75 40.54
N ASN A 80 28.01 -0.74 39.38
CA ASN A 80 29.24 0.04 39.15
C ASN A 80 28.96 1.17 38.14
N LEU A 81 29.60 2.34 38.33
CA LEU A 81 29.44 3.53 37.47
C LEU A 81 29.69 3.24 35.97
N SER A 82 30.67 2.38 35.66
CA SER A 82 30.94 1.98 34.28
C SER A 82 29.82 1.10 33.67
N LYS A 83 29.18 0.25 34.46
CA LYS A 83 28.04 -0.54 34.07
C LYS A 83 26.80 0.33 33.82
N MET A 84 26.60 1.39 34.61
CA MET A 84 25.53 2.35 34.46
C MET A 84 25.62 3.08 33.11
N ASN A 85 26.79 3.50 32.66
CA ASN A 85 26.98 4.11 31.34
C ASN A 85 26.62 3.15 30.19
N ASN A 86 27.04 1.90 30.30
CA ASN A 86 26.70 0.89 29.29
C ASN A 86 25.19 0.60 29.22
N LEU A 87 24.50 0.61 30.37
CA LEU A 87 23.06 0.47 30.44
C LEU A 87 22.34 1.63 29.75
N LEU A 88 22.75 2.88 30.03
CA LEU A 88 22.18 4.05 29.37
C LEU A 88 22.37 4.01 27.86
N LEU A 89 23.53 3.54 27.38
CA LEU A 89 23.77 3.36 25.94
C LEU A 89 22.89 2.28 25.34
N SER A 90 22.74 1.13 26.01
CA SER A 90 21.90 0.04 25.55
C SER A 90 20.41 0.43 25.52
N MET A 91 19.93 1.13 26.56
CA MET A 91 18.57 1.66 26.61
C MET A 91 18.31 2.67 25.49
N SER A 92 19.27 3.59 25.25
CA SER A 92 19.21 4.54 24.15
C SER A 92 19.14 3.85 22.79
N SER A 93 19.87 2.75 22.61
CA SER A 93 19.85 1.96 21.38
C SER A 93 18.48 1.33 21.12
N GLY A 94 17.86 0.69 22.11
CA GLY A 94 16.53 0.11 22.01
C GLY A 94 15.44 1.15 21.67
N MET A 95 15.51 2.32 22.33
CA MET A 95 14.63 3.44 22.02
C MET A 95 14.77 3.94 20.58
N LYS A 96 16.00 4.06 20.08
CA LYS A 96 16.23 4.47 18.68
C LYS A 96 15.58 3.50 17.70
N VAL A 97 15.76 2.21 17.88
CA VAL A 97 15.12 1.19 17.02
C VAL A 97 13.61 1.33 17.05
N ALA A 98 13.01 1.46 18.23
CA ALA A 98 11.56 1.65 18.35
C ALA A 98 11.06 2.87 17.58
N LEU A 99 11.70 4.02 17.75
CA LEU A 99 11.30 5.26 17.08
C LEU A 99 11.47 5.20 15.56
N TYR A 100 12.59 4.66 15.07
CA TYR A 100 12.84 4.56 13.62
C TYR A 100 11.89 3.61 12.93
N THR A 101 11.55 2.48 13.53
CA THR A 101 10.62 1.52 12.94
C THR A 101 9.21 2.08 12.81
N THR A 102 8.72 2.78 13.84
CA THR A 102 7.41 3.44 13.76
C THR A 102 7.42 4.57 12.74
N LEU A 103 8.44 5.41 12.75
CA LEU A 103 8.55 6.52 11.80
C LEU A 103 8.58 6.01 10.36
N SER A 104 9.38 4.98 10.07
CA SER A 104 9.45 4.41 8.73
C SER A 104 8.13 3.77 8.29
N GLY A 105 7.46 3.01 9.17
CA GLY A 105 6.15 2.41 8.91
C GLY A 105 5.09 3.47 8.61
N LEU A 106 5.11 4.57 9.37
CA LEU A 106 4.16 5.68 9.20
C LEU A 106 4.38 6.43 7.87
N ILE A 107 5.63 6.75 7.54
CA ILE A 107 5.97 7.41 6.26
C ILE A 107 5.56 6.52 5.08
N CYS A 108 5.91 5.24 5.10
CA CYS A 108 5.55 4.32 4.02
C CYS A 108 4.03 4.18 3.87
N SER A 109 3.30 4.07 4.98
CA SER A 109 1.84 4.00 4.97
C SER A 109 1.21 5.25 4.37
N ILE A 110 1.67 6.44 4.76
CA ILE A 110 1.17 7.72 4.22
C ILE A 110 1.45 7.82 2.72
N LEU A 111 2.66 7.51 2.27
CA LEU A 111 3.02 7.56 0.84
C LEU A 111 2.14 6.62 0.01
N LEU A 112 1.92 5.39 0.51
CA LEU A 112 1.07 4.42 -0.17
C LEU A 112 -0.39 4.89 -0.24
N THR A 113 -0.89 5.47 0.84
CA THR A 113 -2.26 6.01 0.90
C THR A 113 -2.45 7.15 -0.11
N ILE A 114 -1.48 8.07 -0.21
CA ILE A 114 -1.51 9.16 -1.20
C ILE A 114 -1.50 8.60 -2.63
N GLN A 115 -0.64 7.63 -2.91
CA GLN A 115 -0.57 6.96 -4.20
C GLN A 115 -1.89 6.29 -4.57
N ASN A 116 -2.50 5.58 -3.63
CA ASN A 116 -3.78 4.91 -3.85
C ASN A 116 -4.91 5.89 -4.13
N ASN A 117 -5.03 6.97 -3.36
CA ASN A 117 -6.03 8.03 -3.61
C ASN A 117 -5.86 8.67 -4.99
N TYR A 118 -4.60 8.90 -5.41
CA TYR A 118 -4.33 9.42 -6.74
C TYR A 118 -4.77 8.43 -7.83
N PHE A 119 -4.52 7.15 -7.63
CA PHE A 119 -4.88 6.09 -8.56
C PHE A 119 -6.41 5.93 -8.67
N GLU A 120 -7.11 5.94 -7.54
CA GLU A 120 -8.58 5.91 -7.46
C GLU A 120 -9.23 7.05 -8.24
N ASN A 121 -8.74 8.28 -8.06
CA ASN A 121 -9.21 9.44 -8.80
C ASN A 121 -8.99 9.32 -10.31
N LYS A 122 -7.87 8.74 -10.74
CA LYS A 122 -7.60 8.46 -12.16
C LYS A 122 -8.55 7.42 -12.73
N ILE A 123 -8.82 6.36 -12.00
CA ILE A 123 -9.78 5.31 -12.38
C ILE A 123 -11.17 5.90 -12.52
N ASN A 124 -11.64 6.68 -11.55
CA ASN A 124 -12.94 7.31 -11.58
C ASN A 124 -13.12 8.24 -12.79
N ASN A 125 -12.11 9.04 -13.10
CA ASN A 125 -12.10 9.90 -14.27
C ASN A 125 -12.09 9.11 -15.59
N PHE A 126 -11.38 7.99 -15.64
CA PHE A 126 -11.34 7.11 -16.80
C PHE A 126 -12.70 6.45 -17.05
N ILE A 127 -13.31 5.92 -16.01
CA ILE A 127 -14.65 5.30 -16.08
C ILE A 127 -15.70 6.33 -16.50
N SER A 128 -15.68 7.55 -15.94
CA SER A 128 -16.62 8.61 -16.29
C SER A 128 -16.49 9.02 -17.76
N LYS A 129 -15.25 9.06 -18.29
CA LYS A 129 -14.99 9.41 -19.69
C LYS A 129 -15.48 8.33 -20.67
N ILE A 130 -15.35 7.05 -20.32
CA ILE A 130 -15.92 5.95 -21.10
C ILE A 130 -17.45 6.03 -21.12
N LEU A 131 -18.08 6.30 -19.97
CA LEU A 131 -19.52 6.43 -19.85
C LEU A 131 -20.07 7.62 -20.64
N SER A 132 -19.39 8.77 -20.64
CA SER A 132 -19.81 9.96 -21.36
C SER A 132 -19.66 9.83 -22.89
N SER A 133 -18.64 9.11 -23.36
CA SER A 133 -18.45 8.80 -24.78
C SER A 133 -19.61 7.95 -25.33
N ASP A 134 -20.10 7.02 -24.54
CA ASP A 134 -21.20 6.12 -24.90
C ASP A 134 -22.57 6.82 -24.95
N TYR A 135 -22.73 7.89 -24.16
CA TYR A 135 -23.97 8.68 -24.17
C TYR A 135 -24.10 9.56 -25.43
N ASN A 136 -22.97 10.06 -25.95
CA ASN A 136 -22.97 10.89 -27.16
C ASN A 136 -23.19 10.07 -28.45
N GLU A 137 -22.69 8.83 -28.49
CA GLU A 137 -22.87 7.93 -29.63
C GLU A 137 -24.32 7.44 -29.81
N LYS A 138 -25.14 7.54 -28.76
CA LYS A 138 -26.58 7.17 -28.79
C LYS A 138 -27.50 8.30 -29.25
N LYS A 139 -26.99 9.49 -29.50
CA LYS A 139 -27.76 10.69 -29.77
C LYS A 139 -27.71 11.13 -31.25
N ASP A 140 -26.80 10.49 -32.04
CA ASP A 140 -26.74 10.56 -33.51
C ASP A 140 -27.32 9.33 -34.13
#